data_f75ca67c3f3daa1c235b12ac78e042e8
#
_entry.id   f75ca67c3f3daa1c235b12ac78e042e8
#
_cell.length_a   1.000
_cell.length_b   1.000
_cell.length_c   1.000
_cell.angle_alpha   90.00
_cell.angle_beta   90.00
_cell.angle_gamma   90.00
#
_symmetry.space_group_name_H-M   'P 1'
#
loop_
_entity.id
_entity.type
_entity.pdbx_description
1 polymer ?
#
loop_
_entity_poly.entity_id
_entity_poly.type
_entity_poly.pdbx_seq_one_letter_code
_entity_poly.pdbx_strand_id
1 'polypeptide(L)'
;MSKLQQIVTYLESEKLDVAVVSDPVTINYLTGFYSDPHERQMFLFVLADREPLLFVPALEVERASSTVAFPVVGYVDSENPWQKIKNALPQHDFKRVAVEFDNLILTKYHGLKTVFETAEFENLTPRIQRMRLIKSADEVQKMMVAGLYADKAVKVGFDNISLDKTETDIIAQIDFAMKREGYEMSFDTMVLTGDNAANPHGIPGANKVEKDALL
;
A
#
# COMPACT_ATOMS: atom_id res chain seq x y z
N MET A 1 -16.93 -11.57 9.20
CA MET A 1 -15.64 -11.55 9.92
C MET A 1 -14.79 -10.44 9.30
N SER A 2 -14.24 -9.54 10.12
CA SER A 2 -13.38 -8.46 9.63
C SER A 2 -12.06 -9.03 9.07
N LYS A 3 -11.33 -8.21 8.28
CA LYS A 3 -10.02 -8.61 7.75
C LYS A 3 -9.00 -8.86 8.89
N LEU A 4 -9.00 -8.01 9.91
CA LEU A 4 -8.16 -8.22 11.11
C LEU A 4 -8.51 -9.52 11.82
N GLN A 5 -9.80 -9.83 12.00
CA GLN A 5 -10.22 -11.08 12.60
C GLN A 5 -9.77 -12.31 11.80
N GLN A 6 -9.69 -12.20 10.47
CA GLN A 6 -9.15 -13.28 9.63
C GLN A 6 -7.65 -13.52 9.87
N ILE A 7 -6.88 -12.46 10.18
CA ILE A 7 -5.47 -12.61 10.58
C ILE A 7 -5.39 -13.25 11.96
N VAL A 8 -6.18 -12.80 12.94
CA VAL A 8 -6.21 -13.42 14.29
C VAL A 8 -6.51 -14.91 14.20
N THR A 9 -7.56 -15.31 13.48
CA THR A 9 -7.90 -16.73 13.28
C THR A 9 -6.75 -17.52 12.62
N TYR A 10 -6.03 -16.90 11.69
CA TYR A 10 -4.85 -17.51 11.08
C TYR A 10 -3.71 -17.68 12.10
N LEU A 11 -3.42 -16.65 12.90
CA LEU A 11 -2.40 -16.73 13.95
C LEU A 11 -2.71 -17.88 14.94
N GLU A 12 -3.95 -17.98 15.38
CA GLU A 12 -4.42 -19.06 16.29
C GLU A 12 -4.23 -20.45 15.65
N SER A 13 -4.64 -20.63 14.37
CA SER A 13 -4.55 -21.90 13.67
C SER A 13 -3.11 -22.38 13.45
N GLU A 14 -2.19 -21.44 13.19
CA GLU A 14 -0.77 -21.73 12.94
C GLU A 14 0.09 -21.63 14.21
N LYS A 15 -0.52 -21.29 15.36
CA LYS A 15 0.17 -21.07 16.65
C LYS A 15 1.27 -20.00 16.53
N LEU A 16 0.92 -18.88 15.88
CA LEU A 16 1.74 -17.69 15.75
C LEU A 16 1.34 -16.68 16.81
N ASP A 17 2.29 -15.95 17.37
CA ASP A 17 2.02 -15.00 18.45
C ASP A 17 1.55 -13.64 17.92
N VAL A 18 2.14 -13.20 16.82
CA VAL A 18 1.87 -11.88 16.23
C VAL A 18 2.13 -11.87 14.73
N ALA A 19 1.33 -11.13 13.99
CA ALA A 19 1.62 -10.71 12.62
C ALA A 19 2.10 -9.26 12.62
N VAL A 20 3.21 -9.00 11.96
CA VAL A 20 3.80 -7.67 11.76
C VAL A 20 3.69 -7.30 10.28
N VAL A 21 2.83 -6.36 9.98
CA VAL A 21 2.59 -5.87 8.62
C VAL A 21 3.34 -4.55 8.44
N SER A 22 4.14 -4.46 7.39
CA SER A 22 4.99 -3.30 7.10
C SER A 22 4.71 -2.62 5.76
N ASP A 23 3.94 -3.29 4.89
CA ASP A 23 3.51 -2.72 3.62
C ASP A 23 2.35 -1.74 3.83
N PRO A 24 2.49 -0.46 3.42
CA PRO A 24 1.42 0.53 3.52
C PRO A 24 0.11 0.11 2.84
N VAL A 25 0.19 -0.59 1.71
CA VAL A 25 -0.98 -1.08 0.98
C VAL A 25 -1.69 -2.18 1.76
N THR A 26 -0.95 -3.09 2.38
CA THR A 26 -1.52 -4.13 3.23
C THR A 26 -2.11 -3.54 4.52
N ILE A 27 -1.45 -2.56 5.14
CA ILE A 27 -2.00 -1.83 6.30
C ILE A 27 -3.33 -1.18 5.92
N ASN A 28 -3.39 -0.47 4.78
CA ASN A 28 -4.64 0.10 4.27
C ASN A 28 -5.72 -0.97 4.01
N TYR A 29 -5.35 -2.08 3.39
CA TYR A 29 -6.28 -3.18 3.14
C TYR A 29 -6.92 -3.74 4.43
N LEU A 30 -6.13 -3.84 5.49
CA LEU A 30 -6.58 -4.41 6.77
C LEU A 30 -7.34 -3.41 7.65
N THR A 31 -7.00 -2.11 7.58
CA THR A 31 -7.43 -1.09 8.55
C THR A 31 -8.17 0.10 7.95
N GLY A 32 -8.02 0.36 6.67
CA GLY A 32 -8.47 1.58 5.99
C GLY A 32 -7.51 2.78 6.15
N PHE A 33 -6.46 2.66 6.98
CA PHE A 33 -5.46 3.69 7.14
C PHE A 33 -4.34 3.52 6.10
N TYR A 34 -4.11 4.55 5.31
CA TYR A 34 -3.00 4.62 4.34
C TYR A 34 -2.08 5.79 4.66
N SER A 35 -0.80 5.54 4.69
CA SER A 35 0.27 6.56 4.68
C SER A 35 1.50 5.98 3.99
N ASP A 36 2.23 6.81 3.25
CA ASP A 36 3.58 6.49 2.80
C ASP A 36 4.57 7.07 3.83
N PRO A 37 5.17 6.23 4.68
CA PRO A 37 6.08 6.69 5.71
C PRO A 37 7.47 7.05 5.17
N HIS A 38 7.71 6.84 3.87
CA HIS A 38 9.04 6.96 3.25
C HIS A 38 10.09 6.12 4.00
N GLU A 39 11.15 6.76 4.53
CA GLU A 39 12.21 6.12 5.31
C GLU A 39 11.81 5.78 6.76
N ARG A 40 10.68 6.31 7.25
CA ARG A 40 10.25 6.12 8.64
C ARG A 40 9.59 4.76 8.86
N GLN A 41 9.55 4.36 10.12
CA GLN A 41 8.98 3.09 10.51
C GLN A 41 7.46 3.19 10.66
N MET A 42 6.74 2.32 9.98
CA MET A 42 5.30 2.13 10.15
C MET A 42 5.01 0.62 10.17
N PHE A 43 4.29 0.18 11.19
CA PHE A 43 3.94 -1.23 11.38
C PHE A 43 2.55 -1.37 11.96
N LEU A 44 1.82 -2.36 11.49
CA LEU A 44 0.63 -2.87 12.15
C LEU A 44 0.99 -4.21 12.81
N PHE A 45 0.83 -4.27 14.12
CA PHE A 45 0.96 -5.49 14.93
C PHE A 45 -0.42 -6.06 15.17
N VAL A 46 -0.71 -7.24 14.65
CA VAL A 46 -1.94 -8.00 14.94
C VAL A 46 -1.56 -9.13 15.88
N LEU A 47 -2.04 -9.06 17.11
CA LEU A 47 -1.74 -10.04 18.16
C LEU A 47 -2.85 -11.12 18.21
N ALA A 48 -2.48 -12.34 18.55
CA ALA A 48 -3.42 -13.46 18.59
C ALA A 48 -4.44 -13.34 19.73
N ASP A 49 -4.06 -12.72 20.86
CA ASP A 49 -4.81 -12.74 22.12
C ASP A 49 -5.33 -11.37 22.58
N ARG A 50 -5.14 -10.31 21.78
CA ARG A 50 -5.55 -8.94 22.16
C ARG A 50 -5.72 -8.01 20.96
N GLU A 51 -6.06 -6.74 21.25
CA GLU A 51 -6.23 -5.71 20.24
C GLU A 51 -4.95 -5.47 19.42
N PRO A 52 -5.09 -5.17 18.11
CA PRO A 52 -3.97 -4.73 17.28
C PRO A 52 -3.35 -3.45 17.80
N LEU A 53 -2.12 -3.18 17.36
CA LEU A 53 -1.40 -1.93 17.60
C LEU A 53 -0.89 -1.37 16.28
N LEU A 54 -1.21 -0.10 15.98
CA LEU A 54 -0.63 0.60 14.84
C LEU A 54 0.50 1.53 15.33
N PHE A 55 1.69 1.30 14.82
CA PHE A 55 2.88 2.12 15.10
C PHE A 55 3.19 3.00 13.90
N VAL A 56 3.25 4.32 14.11
CA VAL A 56 3.39 5.31 13.03
C VAL A 56 4.34 6.44 13.42
N PRO A 57 4.89 7.24 12.47
CA PRO A 57 5.49 8.52 12.77
C PRO A 57 4.51 9.44 13.52
N ALA A 58 5.00 10.28 14.44
CA ALA A 58 4.15 11.15 15.28
C ALA A 58 3.23 12.06 14.45
N LEU A 59 3.66 12.46 13.26
CA LEU A 59 2.87 13.25 12.32
C LEU A 59 1.57 12.57 11.86
N GLU A 60 1.51 11.24 11.91
CA GLU A 60 0.39 10.43 11.44
C GLU A 60 -0.58 10.03 12.55
N VAL A 61 -0.25 10.27 13.83
CA VAL A 61 -1.02 9.77 14.97
C VAL A 61 -2.46 10.25 14.96
N GLU A 62 -2.71 11.54 14.72
CA GLU A 62 -4.06 12.10 14.73
C GLU A 62 -4.93 11.47 13.63
N ARG A 63 -4.40 11.40 12.40
CA ARG A 63 -5.09 10.81 11.27
C ARG A 63 -5.30 9.30 11.43
N ALA A 64 -4.30 8.59 11.94
CA ALA A 64 -4.41 7.16 12.23
C ALA A 64 -5.47 6.91 13.31
N SER A 65 -5.43 7.65 14.43
CA SER A 65 -6.39 7.50 15.53
C SER A 65 -7.83 7.84 15.15
N SER A 66 -8.03 8.71 14.15
CA SER A 66 -9.37 8.98 13.60
C SER A 66 -9.87 7.88 12.65
N THR A 67 -8.98 7.03 12.15
CA THR A 67 -9.29 5.99 11.17
C THR A 67 -9.50 4.61 11.81
N VAL A 68 -8.71 4.26 12.84
CA VAL A 68 -8.77 2.95 13.49
C VAL A 68 -9.33 3.06 14.91
N ALA A 69 -10.02 2.00 15.37
CA ALA A 69 -10.64 1.95 16.71
C ALA A 69 -9.78 1.22 17.76
N PHE A 70 -8.49 1.06 17.50
CA PHE A 70 -7.55 0.37 18.39
C PHE A 70 -6.30 1.25 18.62
N PRO A 71 -5.41 0.92 19.58
CA PRO A 71 -4.28 1.75 19.96
C PRO A 71 -3.37 2.15 18.81
N VAL A 72 -3.00 3.45 18.76
CA VAL A 72 -2.00 4.02 17.86
C VAL A 72 -0.85 4.58 18.70
N VAL A 73 0.36 4.19 18.37
CA VAL A 73 1.58 4.66 19.04
C VAL A 73 2.45 5.42 18.04
N GLY A 74 2.74 6.68 18.35
CA GLY A 74 3.61 7.53 17.56
C GLY A 74 5.02 7.63 18.09
N TYR A 75 5.98 7.96 17.22
CA TYR A 75 7.35 8.29 17.59
C TYR A 75 7.84 9.49 16.78
N VAL A 76 8.78 10.24 17.33
CA VAL A 76 9.48 11.35 16.66
C VAL A 76 10.87 10.92 16.20
N ASP A 77 11.44 11.64 15.22
CA ASP A 77 12.70 11.26 14.57
C ASP A 77 13.91 11.21 15.53
N SER A 78 13.83 11.87 16.70
CA SER A 78 14.86 11.81 17.75
C SER A 78 14.79 10.57 18.66
N GLU A 79 13.70 9.77 18.56
CA GLU A 79 13.52 8.55 19.35
C GLU A 79 14.02 7.32 18.59
N ASN A 80 14.44 6.29 19.33
CA ASN A 80 14.71 4.99 18.75
C ASN A 80 13.38 4.26 18.53
N PRO A 81 12.94 4.05 17.27
CA PRO A 81 11.64 3.44 16.99
C PRO A 81 11.55 2.00 17.50
N TRP A 82 12.63 1.23 17.44
CA TRP A 82 12.66 -0.16 17.86
C TRP A 82 12.46 -0.32 19.36
N GLN A 83 13.13 0.54 20.15
CA GLN A 83 12.93 0.56 21.60
C GLN A 83 11.51 1.00 21.95
N LYS A 84 10.94 1.95 21.21
CA LYS A 84 9.57 2.41 21.42
C LYS A 84 8.55 1.33 21.08
N ILE A 85 8.75 0.59 19.99
CA ILE A 85 7.95 -0.60 19.65
C ILE A 85 8.03 -1.63 20.78
N LYS A 86 9.24 -1.97 21.23
CA LYS A 86 9.44 -2.96 22.32
C LYS A 86 8.69 -2.56 23.59
N ASN A 87 8.66 -1.27 23.91
CA ASN A 87 7.95 -0.75 25.10
C ASN A 87 6.41 -0.71 24.91
N ALA A 88 5.95 -0.55 23.67
CA ALA A 88 4.53 -0.47 23.33
C ALA A 88 3.87 -1.86 23.24
N LEU A 89 4.64 -2.87 22.88
CA LEU A 89 4.16 -4.25 22.82
C LEU A 89 4.03 -4.82 24.26
N PRO A 90 3.15 -5.80 24.45
CA PRO A 90 3.04 -6.48 25.73
C PRO A 90 4.35 -7.15 26.12
N GLN A 91 4.59 -7.24 27.43
CA GLN A 91 5.70 -8.02 27.99
C GLN A 91 5.40 -9.52 27.81
N HIS A 92 5.73 -10.02 26.64
CA HIS A 92 5.48 -11.40 26.23
C HIS A 92 6.73 -11.96 25.53
N ASP A 93 7.01 -13.22 25.76
CA ASP A 93 8.11 -13.92 25.07
C ASP A 93 7.62 -14.44 23.71
N PHE A 94 7.61 -13.56 22.73
CA PHE A 94 7.21 -13.90 21.37
C PHE A 94 8.17 -14.95 20.79
N LYS A 95 7.63 -16.08 20.34
CA LYS A 95 8.40 -17.19 19.77
C LYS A 95 8.25 -17.28 18.25
N ARG A 96 7.07 -16.98 17.73
CA ARG A 96 6.76 -17.12 16.30
C ARG A 96 6.08 -15.87 15.79
N VAL A 97 6.77 -15.15 14.92
CA VAL A 97 6.37 -13.84 14.39
C VAL A 97 6.16 -13.94 12.88
N ALA A 98 4.94 -13.71 12.41
CA ALA A 98 4.64 -13.71 10.99
C ALA A 98 4.91 -12.31 10.39
N VAL A 99 5.66 -12.22 9.28
CA VAL A 99 6.01 -10.99 8.58
C VAL A 99 5.86 -11.13 7.07
N GLU A 100 5.65 -10.03 6.36
CA GLU A 100 5.57 -10.02 4.89
C GLU A 100 6.96 -10.14 4.27
N PHE A 101 7.35 -11.32 3.81
CA PHE A 101 8.69 -11.59 3.27
C PHE A 101 8.97 -10.84 1.96
N ASP A 102 7.95 -10.52 1.18
CA ASP A 102 8.06 -9.78 -0.08
C ASP A 102 8.15 -8.26 0.08
N ASN A 103 7.84 -7.73 1.28
CA ASN A 103 7.86 -6.29 1.57
C ASN A 103 8.80 -5.88 2.71
N LEU A 104 9.27 -6.83 3.51
CA LEU A 104 10.13 -6.54 4.64
C LEU A 104 11.58 -6.35 4.18
N ILE A 105 12.00 -5.09 4.03
CA ILE A 105 13.39 -4.77 3.71
C ILE A 105 14.34 -5.15 4.87
N LEU A 106 15.58 -5.45 4.53
CA LEU A 106 16.57 -5.97 5.47
C LEU A 106 16.80 -5.07 6.70
N THR A 107 16.77 -3.76 6.52
CA THR A 107 16.89 -2.81 7.64
C THR A 107 15.74 -2.95 8.65
N LYS A 108 14.50 -3.08 8.17
CA LYS A 108 13.33 -3.34 9.03
C LYS A 108 13.42 -4.71 9.70
N TYR A 109 13.88 -5.73 8.97
CA TYR A 109 14.09 -7.07 9.52
C TYR A 109 15.08 -7.04 10.69
N HIS A 110 16.26 -6.43 10.53
CA HIS A 110 17.24 -6.31 11.61
C HIS A 110 16.69 -5.53 12.81
N GLY A 111 15.95 -4.47 12.57
CA GLY A 111 15.28 -3.73 13.65
C GLY A 111 14.27 -4.59 14.42
N LEU A 112 13.40 -5.32 13.70
CA LEU A 112 12.43 -6.24 14.32
C LEU A 112 13.14 -7.37 15.10
N LYS A 113 14.31 -7.84 14.65
CA LYS A 113 15.13 -8.80 15.42
C LYS A 113 15.60 -8.25 16.77
N THR A 114 15.74 -6.95 16.94
CA THR A 114 16.04 -6.35 18.26
C THR A 114 14.80 -6.26 19.16
N VAL A 115 13.61 -6.27 18.58
CA VAL A 115 12.33 -6.29 19.31
C VAL A 115 11.95 -7.73 19.70
N PHE A 116 12.10 -8.65 18.77
CA PHE A 116 11.74 -10.08 18.89
C PHE A 116 13.01 -10.95 18.88
N GLU A 117 13.84 -10.80 19.90
CA GLU A 117 15.21 -11.32 19.94
C GLU A 117 15.30 -12.86 19.75
N THR A 118 14.35 -13.59 20.35
CA THR A 118 14.35 -15.07 20.35
C THR A 118 13.36 -15.67 19.37
N ALA A 119 12.59 -14.84 18.63
CA ALA A 119 11.53 -15.31 17.76
C ALA A 119 12.04 -15.87 16.45
N GLU A 120 11.34 -16.88 15.94
CA GLU A 120 11.40 -17.33 14.57
C GLU A 120 10.45 -16.48 13.71
N PHE A 121 10.92 -16.09 12.50
CA PHE A 121 10.14 -15.30 11.57
C PHE A 121 9.53 -16.19 10.49
N GLU A 122 8.23 -16.07 10.30
CA GLU A 122 7.46 -16.85 9.34
C GLU A 122 6.82 -15.99 8.26
N ASN A 123 6.58 -16.59 7.10
CA ASN A 123 6.08 -15.88 5.94
C ASN A 123 4.56 -15.66 5.98
N LEU A 124 4.13 -14.42 6.20
CA LEU A 124 2.75 -13.98 6.16
C LEU A 124 2.22 -13.73 4.73
N THR A 125 3.12 -13.47 3.77
CA THR A 125 2.77 -13.04 2.39
C THR A 125 1.69 -13.92 1.74
N PRO A 126 1.80 -15.27 1.73
CA PRO A 126 0.80 -16.10 1.07
C PRO A 126 -0.60 -15.95 1.69
N ARG A 127 -0.68 -15.70 3.00
CA ARG A 127 -1.95 -15.46 3.69
C ARG A 127 -2.60 -14.16 3.24
N ILE A 128 -1.84 -13.07 3.19
CA ILE A 128 -2.32 -11.76 2.72
C ILE A 128 -2.78 -11.84 1.26
N GLN A 129 -1.97 -12.46 0.39
CA GLN A 129 -2.30 -12.64 -1.02
C GLN A 129 -3.62 -13.40 -1.19
N ARG A 130 -3.81 -14.50 -0.44
CA ARG A 130 -5.05 -15.28 -0.49
C ARG A 130 -6.27 -14.48 -0.02
N MET A 131 -6.13 -13.66 1.01
CA MET A 131 -7.22 -12.78 1.47
C MET A 131 -7.59 -11.73 0.41
N ARG A 132 -6.62 -11.19 -0.32
CA ARG A 132 -6.82 -10.20 -1.39
C ARG A 132 -7.32 -10.82 -2.70
N LEU A 133 -7.12 -12.11 -2.91
CA LEU A 133 -7.51 -12.81 -4.14
C LEU A 133 -9.03 -12.81 -4.33
N ILE A 134 -9.79 -13.05 -3.26
CA ILE A 134 -11.25 -13.10 -3.28
C ILE A 134 -11.80 -11.78 -2.73
N LYS A 135 -12.45 -11.01 -3.63
CA LYS A 135 -12.99 -9.69 -3.31
C LYS A 135 -14.35 -9.79 -2.63
N SER A 136 -14.58 -8.93 -1.65
CA SER A 136 -15.92 -8.73 -1.10
C SER A 136 -16.84 -7.99 -2.09
N ALA A 137 -18.15 -7.97 -1.82
CA ALA A 137 -19.10 -7.24 -2.65
C ALA A 137 -18.76 -5.73 -2.73
N ASP A 138 -18.36 -5.12 -1.61
CA ASP A 138 -17.95 -3.71 -1.57
C ASP A 138 -16.67 -3.45 -2.37
N GLU A 139 -15.71 -4.37 -2.31
CA GLU A 139 -14.48 -4.29 -3.10
C GLU A 139 -14.77 -4.43 -4.59
N VAL A 140 -15.66 -5.34 -4.99
CA VAL A 140 -16.12 -5.47 -6.38
C VAL A 140 -16.78 -4.18 -6.85
N GLN A 141 -17.65 -3.58 -6.03
CA GLN A 141 -18.28 -2.31 -6.37
C GLN A 141 -17.26 -1.18 -6.59
N LYS A 142 -16.24 -1.08 -5.73
CA LYS A 142 -15.15 -0.10 -5.90
C LYS A 142 -14.35 -0.36 -7.19
N MET A 143 -14.08 -1.61 -7.52
CA MET A 143 -13.40 -1.97 -8.78
C MET A 143 -14.24 -1.60 -10.01
N MET A 144 -15.57 -1.79 -9.96
CA MET A 144 -16.47 -1.37 -11.05
C MET A 144 -16.43 0.15 -11.24
N VAL A 145 -16.48 0.92 -10.14
CA VAL A 145 -16.36 2.39 -10.20
C VAL A 145 -15.01 2.80 -10.79
N ALA A 146 -13.92 2.18 -10.33
CA ALA A 146 -12.57 2.44 -10.87
C ALA A 146 -12.50 2.14 -12.39
N GLY A 147 -13.16 1.07 -12.86
CA GLY A 147 -13.28 0.75 -14.29
C GLY A 147 -13.98 1.85 -15.09
N LEU A 148 -15.10 2.39 -14.58
CA LEU A 148 -15.80 3.51 -15.24
C LEU A 148 -14.90 4.76 -15.36
N TYR A 149 -14.08 5.04 -14.35
CA TYR A 149 -13.13 6.16 -14.42
C TYR A 149 -11.94 5.86 -15.33
N ALA A 150 -11.51 4.61 -15.44
CA ALA A 150 -10.50 4.21 -16.44
C ALA A 150 -11.02 4.44 -17.86
N ASP A 151 -12.26 4.06 -18.18
CA ASP A 151 -12.89 4.33 -19.48
C ASP A 151 -12.98 5.84 -19.77
N LYS A 152 -13.32 6.64 -18.73
CA LYS A 152 -13.35 8.10 -18.85
C LYS A 152 -11.95 8.67 -19.11
N ALA A 153 -10.92 8.17 -18.44
CA ALA A 153 -9.54 8.58 -18.64
C ALA A 153 -9.08 8.30 -20.09
N VAL A 154 -9.36 7.11 -20.60
CA VAL A 154 -9.06 6.72 -21.99
C VAL A 154 -9.80 7.63 -22.97
N LYS A 155 -11.10 7.93 -22.73
CA LYS A 155 -11.85 8.85 -23.57
C LYS A 155 -11.24 10.26 -23.60
N VAL A 156 -10.82 10.79 -22.45
CA VAL A 156 -10.12 12.10 -22.39
C VAL A 156 -8.83 12.05 -23.23
N GLY A 157 -8.08 10.95 -23.16
CA GLY A 157 -6.91 10.75 -23.99
C GLY A 157 -7.25 10.86 -25.47
N PHE A 158 -8.22 10.08 -25.95
CA PHE A 158 -8.67 10.10 -27.35
C PHE A 158 -9.16 11.47 -27.81
N ASP A 159 -9.95 12.16 -26.98
CA ASP A 159 -10.51 13.48 -27.31
C ASP A 159 -9.42 14.57 -27.44
N ASN A 160 -8.21 14.31 -26.91
CA ASN A 160 -7.08 15.25 -26.94
C ASN A 160 -5.97 14.87 -27.95
N ILE A 161 -6.18 13.83 -28.76
CA ILE A 161 -5.23 13.46 -29.83
C ILE A 161 -5.27 14.50 -30.95
N SER A 162 -4.13 15.16 -31.19
CA SER A 162 -3.93 16.01 -32.37
C SER A 162 -2.42 16.14 -32.69
N LEU A 163 -2.10 16.42 -33.95
CA LEU A 163 -0.70 16.43 -34.45
C LEU A 163 0.19 17.52 -33.84
N ASP A 164 -0.39 18.51 -33.18
CA ASP A 164 0.33 19.57 -32.46
C ASP A 164 0.65 19.20 -31.02
N LYS A 165 0.01 18.15 -30.47
CA LYS A 165 0.16 17.68 -29.10
C LYS A 165 1.34 16.73 -28.95
N THR A 166 1.99 16.82 -27.81
CA THR A 166 3.00 15.86 -27.36
C THR A 166 2.38 14.75 -26.51
N GLU A 167 3.12 13.67 -26.28
CA GLU A 167 2.76 12.59 -25.34
C GLU A 167 2.40 13.17 -23.97
N THR A 168 3.24 14.08 -23.44
CA THR A 168 3.04 14.72 -22.13
C THR A 168 1.86 15.69 -22.11
N ASP A 169 1.51 16.35 -23.22
CA ASP A 169 0.31 17.21 -23.28
C ASP A 169 -0.96 16.39 -23.08
N ILE A 170 -1.03 15.19 -23.69
CA ILE A 170 -2.20 14.29 -23.57
C ILE A 170 -2.28 13.74 -22.14
N ILE A 171 -1.15 13.31 -21.55
CA ILE A 171 -1.08 12.85 -20.15
C ILE A 171 -1.60 13.92 -19.20
N ALA A 172 -1.16 15.17 -19.38
CA ALA A 172 -1.59 16.28 -18.53
C ALA A 172 -3.11 16.48 -18.55
N GLN A 173 -3.78 16.28 -19.70
CA GLN A 173 -5.24 16.36 -19.80
C GLN A 173 -5.94 15.20 -19.08
N ILE A 174 -5.41 13.98 -19.22
CA ILE A 174 -5.94 12.80 -18.53
C ILE A 174 -5.84 12.97 -17.02
N ASP A 175 -4.65 13.27 -16.53
CA ASP A 175 -4.37 13.42 -15.09
C ASP A 175 -5.19 14.56 -14.48
N PHE A 176 -5.28 15.70 -15.17
CA PHE A 176 -6.13 16.82 -14.74
C PHE A 176 -7.60 16.42 -14.63
N ALA A 177 -8.13 15.72 -15.63
CA ALA A 177 -9.52 15.28 -15.63
C ALA A 177 -9.84 14.35 -14.46
N MET A 178 -8.95 13.40 -14.17
CA MET A 178 -9.14 12.45 -13.07
C MET A 178 -9.00 13.14 -11.70
N LYS A 179 -8.00 14.00 -11.51
CA LYS A 179 -7.80 14.76 -10.27
C LYS A 179 -8.98 15.68 -9.96
N ARG A 180 -9.59 16.30 -10.97
CA ARG A 180 -10.82 17.10 -10.78
C ARG A 180 -11.99 16.31 -10.22
N GLU A 181 -12.06 15.03 -10.53
CA GLU A 181 -13.10 14.12 -10.01
C GLU A 181 -12.74 13.54 -8.62
N GLY A 182 -11.57 13.89 -8.07
CA GLY A 182 -11.10 13.41 -6.78
C GLY A 182 -10.41 12.04 -6.84
N TYR A 183 -10.00 11.60 -8.03
CA TYR A 183 -9.30 10.33 -8.23
C TYR A 183 -7.83 10.55 -8.60
N GLU A 184 -7.01 9.60 -8.21
CA GLU A 184 -5.62 9.50 -8.61
C GLU A 184 -5.41 8.28 -9.51
N MET A 185 -4.39 8.35 -10.37
CA MET A 185 -3.96 7.21 -11.16
C MET A 185 -3.28 6.18 -10.25
N SER A 186 -3.53 4.89 -10.49
CA SER A 186 -2.92 3.81 -9.70
C SER A 186 -1.44 3.56 -10.03
N PHE A 187 -0.99 4.08 -11.17
CA PHE A 187 0.39 4.11 -11.66
C PHE A 187 0.52 5.27 -12.67
N ASP A 188 1.74 5.63 -13.04
CA ASP A 188 1.99 6.74 -13.94
C ASP A 188 1.28 6.56 -15.29
N THR A 189 0.57 7.59 -15.73
CA THR A 189 -0.11 7.59 -17.02
C THR A 189 0.91 7.53 -18.14
N MET A 190 0.73 6.61 -19.08
CA MET A 190 1.62 6.43 -20.20
C MET A 190 0.86 6.69 -21.52
N VAL A 191 1.37 7.64 -22.31
CA VAL A 191 0.94 7.91 -23.70
C VAL A 191 2.19 7.95 -24.52
N LEU A 192 2.27 7.11 -25.55
CA LEU A 192 3.46 6.95 -26.40
C LEU A 192 3.02 7.00 -27.86
N THR A 193 3.81 7.64 -28.72
CA THR A 193 3.50 7.78 -30.17
C THR A 193 4.68 7.37 -31.03
N GLY A 194 4.40 6.95 -32.28
CA GLY A 194 5.39 6.58 -33.26
C GLY A 194 6.33 5.46 -32.80
N ASP A 195 7.62 5.62 -33.00
CA ASP A 195 8.63 4.63 -32.59
C ASP A 195 8.64 4.38 -31.08
N ASN A 196 8.29 5.41 -30.26
CA ASN A 196 8.22 5.26 -28.81
C ASN A 196 7.09 4.31 -28.38
N ALA A 197 5.99 4.25 -29.15
CA ALA A 197 4.87 3.35 -28.88
C ALA A 197 5.20 1.86 -29.08
N ALA A 198 6.28 1.55 -29.78
CA ALA A 198 6.77 0.18 -29.92
C ALA A 198 7.50 -0.33 -28.67
N ASN A 199 7.81 0.54 -27.72
CA ASN A 199 8.50 0.19 -26.48
C ASN A 199 7.49 0.02 -25.35
N PRO A 200 7.27 -1.22 -24.81
CA PRO A 200 6.34 -1.46 -23.71
C PRO A 200 6.66 -0.70 -22.42
N HIS A 201 7.90 -0.25 -22.28
CA HIS A 201 8.38 0.56 -21.15
C HIS A 201 8.91 1.92 -21.61
N GLY A 202 8.34 2.45 -22.69
CA GLY A 202 8.69 3.78 -23.20
C GLY A 202 8.44 4.85 -22.14
N ILE A 203 9.29 5.86 -22.14
CA ILE A 203 9.12 7.02 -21.26
C ILE A 203 8.44 8.12 -22.08
N PRO A 204 7.25 8.61 -21.67
CA PRO A 204 6.58 9.71 -22.35
C PRO A 204 7.43 10.99 -22.35
N GLY A 205 7.37 11.74 -23.44
CA GLY A 205 8.18 12.93 -23.59
C GLY A 205 7.55 13.99 -24.51
N ALA A 206 8.44 14.73 -25.16
CA ALA A 206 8.07 15.80 -26.09
C ALA A 206 7.80 15.29 -27.53
N ASN A 207 7.72 13.97 -27.75
CA ASN A 207 7.35 13.43 -29.04
C ASN A 207 5.95 13.86 -29.39
N LYS A 208 5.79 14.43 -30.58
CA LYS A 208 4.46 14.82 -31.08
C LYS A 208 3.74 13.63 -31.68
N VAL A 209 2.42 13.67 -31.58
CA VAL A 209 1.56 12.70 -32.28
C VAL A 209 1.86 12.71 -33.77
N GLU A 210 2.12 11.55 -34.33
CA GLU A 210 2.43 11.37 -35.72
C GLU A 210 1.21 10.86 -36.49
N LYS A 211 1.07 11.33 -37.75
CA LYS A 211 0.01 10.84 -38.64
C LYS A 211 0.31 9.41 -39.05
N ASP A 212 -0.71 8.57 -39.09
CA ASP A 212 -0.63 7.15 -39.49
C ASP A 212 0.34 6.29 -38.64
N ALA A 213 0.67 6.72 -37.43
CA ALA A 213 1.48 5.98 -36.44
C ALA A 213 0.63 5.41 -35.29
N LEU A 214 1.21 4.51 -34.53
CA LEU A 214 0.61 4.03 -33.27
C LEU A 214 0.62 5.12 -32.21
N LEU A 215 -0.40 5.09 -31.37
CA LEU A 215 -0.51 5.84 -30.13
C LEU A 215 -1.02 4.90 -29.03
#